data_57b5358c8bce779eba69a4c3a748450b
#
_entry.id   57b5358c8bce779eba69a4c3a748450b
#
_cell.length_a   1.000
_cell.length_b   1.000
_cell.length_c   1.000
_cell.angle_alpha   90.00
_cell.angle_beta   90.00
_cell.angle_gamma   90.00
#
_symmetry.space_group_name_H-M   'P 1'
#
loop_
_entity.id
_entity.type
_entity.pdbx_description
1 polymer ?
#
loop_
_entity_poly.entity_id
_entity_poly.type
_entity_poly.pdbx_seq_one_letter_code
_entity_poly.pdbx_strand_id
1 'polypeptide(L)'
;LQRKSRRKGETFKVCDVVKAIVKGVNIDKINGLLIDISRTSPKFLENLLALEVPELKDKKVIIEASARIPGTRSKIALSTTEPQIDPIGSVVGVKGVRIGSVSKQLHGENIACVEFSTIPEMFIARALSPSLVNSVKIEKHPSYGEKGKAIVTIPSDQKSKAIGKAGLNIRLASMLTKYDIELIEVASLSTSSTSNENNNTAEEKTTDTASLEALFK
;
A
#
# COMPACT_ATOMS: atom_id res chain seq x y z
N LEU A 1 12.80 -24.94 12.63
CA LEU A 1 12.53 -23.51 12.32
C LEU A 1 13.60 -22.64 12.97
N GLN A 2 14.53 -22.09 12.19
CA GLN A 2 15.63 -21.24 12.68
C GLN A 2 15.09 -19.95 13.31
N ARG A 3 15.83 -19.34 14.27
CA ARG A 3 15.43 -18.12 14.98
C ARG A 3 15.11 -16.95 14.05
N LYS A 4 15.88 -16.77 12.96
CA LYS A 4 15.66 -15.75 11.92
C LYS A 4 14.43 -16.02 11.03
N SER A 5 13.93 -17.24 11.01
CA SER A 5 12.76 -17.68 10.23
C SER A 5 11.48 -17.70 11.07
N ARG A 6 11.56 -17.34 12.37
CA ARG A 6 10.44 -17.11 13.27
C ARG A 6 10.17 -15.60 13.40
N ARG A 7 8.92 -15.23 13.63
CA ARG A 7 8.57 -13.88 14.02
C ARG A 7 9.15 -13.58 15.40
N LYS A 8 9.58 -12.35 15.64
CA LYS A 8 10.03 -11.92 16.98
C LYS A 8 8.89 -12.07 17.99
N GLY A 9 9.14 -12.79 19.08
CA GLY A 9 8.15 -13.06 20.14
C GLY A 9 7.34 -14.35 19.96
N GLU A 10 7.46 -15.11 18.85
CA GLU A 10 6.85 -16.43 18.72
C GLU A 10 7.66 -17.48 19.49
N THR A 11 6.97 -18.22 20.35
CA THR A 11 7.51 -19.38 21.07
C THR A 11 6.69 -20.61 20.70
N PHE A 12 7.36 -21.70 20.40
CA PHE A 12 6.72 -22.97 20.07
C PHE A 12 7.18 -24.04 21.06
N LYS A 13 6.25 -24.86 21.46
CA LYS A 13 6.52 -26.06 22.32
C LYS A 13 6.57 -27.29 21.42
N VAL A 14 7.13 -28.37 21.99
CA VAL A 14 7.08 -29.69 21.35
C VAL A 14 5.61 -30.10 21.22
N CYS A 15 5.24 -30.68 20.08
CA CYS A 15 3.87 -31.04 19.66
C CYS A 15 2.96 -29.90 19.22
N ASP A 16 3.43 -28.66 19.17
CA ASP A 16 2.63 -27.58 18.54
C ASP A 16 2.53 -27.77 17.04
N VAL A 17 1.31 -27.63 16.50
CA VAL A 17 1.07 -27.63 15.04
C VAL A 17 1.28 -26.23 14.49
N VAL A 18 2.24 -26.07 13.61
CA VAL A 18 2.65 -24.76 13.08
C VAL A 18 2.55 -24.72 11.57
N LYS A 19 1.80 -23.77 11.03
CA LYS A 19 1.80 -23.47 9.59
C LYS A 19 3.09 -22.71 9.23
N ALA A 20 3.78 -23.17 8.22
CA ALA A 20 5.00 -22.55 7.71
C ALA A 20 5.17 -22.87 6.22
N ILE A 21 6.03 -22.14 5.54
CA ILE A 21 6.44 -22.50 4.17
C ILE A 21 7.81 -23.15 4.17
N VAL A 22 8.04 -24.07 3.24
CA VAL A 22 9.35 -24.62 2.98
C VAL A 22 10.18 -23.58 2.23
N LYS A 23 11.31 -23.22 2.82
CA LYS A 23 12.27 -22.25 2.23
C LYS A 23 13.33 -22.94 1.37
N GLY A 24 13.75 -24.12 1.80
CA GLY A 24 14.74 -24.93 1.12
C GLY A 24 14.81 -26.32 1.69
N VAL A 25 15.31 -27.23 0.90
CA VAL A 25 15.60 -28.61 1.29
C VAL A 25 17.08 -28.85 0.99
N ASN A 26 17.84 -29.19 2.02
CA ASN A 26 19.28 -29.40 1.94
C ASN A 26 19.62 -30.79 2.44
N ILE A 27 20.67 -31.39 1.90
CA ILE A 27 21.22 -32.65 2.42
C ILE A 27 22.49 -32.31 3.19
N ASP A 28 22.43 -32.52 4.49
CA ASP A 28 23.58 -32.40 5.38
C ASP A 28 24.24 -33.75 5.53
N LYS A 29 25.59 -33.79 5.45
CA LYS A 29 26.34 -35.06 5.55
C LYS A 29 26.22 -35.76 6.89
N ILE A 30 25.94 -34.99 7.96
CA ILE A 30 25.86 -35.49 9.33
C ILE A 30 24.42 -35.75 9.75
N ASN A 31 23.52 -34.80 9.44
CA ASN A 31 22.14 -34.79 9.90
C ASN A 31 21.13 -35.33 8.88
N GLY A 32 21.60 -35.71 7.68
CA GLY A 32 20.75 -36.20 6.60
C GLY A 32 19.91 -35.10 5.95
N LEU A 33 18.65 -35.37 5.70
CA LEU A 33 17.72 -34.42 5.05
C LEU A 33 17.32 -33.29 6.01
N LEU A 34 17.67 -32.06 5.64
CA LEU A 34 17.34 -30.85 6.39
C LEU A 34 16.31 -30.01 5.63
N ILE A 35 15.13 -29.83 6.21
CA ILE A 35 14.07 -29.00 5.64
C ILE A 35 14.03 -27.66 6.37
N ASP A 36 14.39 -26.58 5.64
CA ASP A 36 14.29 -25.22 6.16
C ASP A 36 12.89 -24.68 5.97
N ILE A 37 12.24 -24.30 7.06
CA ILE A 37 10.90 -23.71 7.07
C ILE A 37 10.92 -22.26 7.56
N SER A 38 10.00 -21.44 7.03
CA SER A 38 9.93 -20.02 7.36
C SER A 38 8.49 -19.55 7.57
N ARG A 39 8.33 -18.63 8.54
CA ARG A 39 7.09 -17.88 8.80
C ARG A 39 7.26 -16.38 8.54
N THR A 40 8.48 -15.92 8.23
CA THR A 40 8.80 -14.51 7.99
C THR A 40 8.80 -14.11 6.52
N SER A 41 8.78 -15.07 5.60
CA SER A 41 8.77 -14.81 4.15
C SER A 41 7.46 -14.14 3.70
N PRO A 42 7.49 -13.21 2.73
CA PRO A 42 6.30 -12.69 2.07
C PRO A 42 5.42 -13.78 1.45
N LYS A 43 6.02 -14.83 0.87
CA LYS A 43 5.29 -15.99 0.32
C LYS A 43 4.41 -16.70 1.34
N PHE A 44 4.76 -16.63 2.63
CA PHE A 44 3.91 -17.21 3.67
C PHE A 44 2.58 -16.44 3.80
N LEU A 45 2.63 -15.11 3.72
CA LEU A 45 1.43 -14.28 3.69
C LEU A 45 0.59 -14.55 2.43
N GLU A 46 1.23 -14.63 1.25
CA GLU A 46 0.55 -14.91 -0.03
C GLU A 46 -0.19 -16.26 0.01
N ASN A 47 0.46 -17.30 0.53
CA ASN A 47 -0.16 -18.62 0.66
C ASN A 47 -1.32 -18.63 1.66
N LEU A 48 -1.22 -17.88 2.77
CA LEU A 48 -2.34 -17.75 3.71
C LEU A 48 -3.53 -17.04 3.08
N LEU A 49 -3.29 -15.99 2.29
CA LEU A 49 -4.33 -15.29 1.55
C LEU A 49 -4.98 -16.19 0.50
N ALA A 50 -4.21 -16.99 -0.24
CA ALA A 50 -4.72 -17.93 -1.21
C ALA A 50 -5.60 -19.04 -0.60
N LEU A 51 -5.39 -19.36 0.68
CA LEU A 51 -6.24 -20.31 1.41
C LEU A 51 -7.59 -19.69 1.85
N GLU A 52 -7.60 -18.40 2.16
CA GLU A 52 -8.80 -17.70 2.67
C GLU A 52 -9.63 -17.05 1.56
N VAL A 53 -9.02 -16.75 0.39
CA VAL A 53 -9.61 -15.99 -0.70
C VAL A 53 -9.72 -16.87 -1.95
N PRO A 54 -10.92 -17.37 -2.28
CA PRO A 54 -11.12 -18.23 -3.45
C PRO A 54 -10.68 -17.59 -4.77
N GLU A 55 -10.93 -16.29 -4.93
CA GLU A 55 -10.57 -15.52 -6.13
C GLU A 55 -9.06 -15.50 -6.40
N LEU A 56 -8.22 -15.59 -5.36
CA LEU A 56 -6.78 -15.75 -5.50
C LEU A 56 -6.41 -17.19 -5.92
N LYS A 57 -7.12 -18.18 -5.38
CA LYS A 57 -6.93 -19.60 -5.74
C LYS A 57 -7.31 -19.85 -7.20
N ASP A 58 -8.41 -19.25 -7.65
CA ASP A 58 -8.92 -19.37 -9.02
C ASP A 58 -8.17 -18.46 -10.01
N LYS A 59 -7.16 -17.72 -9.55
CA LYS A 59 -6.37 -16.76 -10.34
C LYS A 59 -7.17 -15.65 -11.01
N LYS A 60 -8.37 -15.34 -10.51
CA LYS A 60 -9.16 -14.18 -10.92
C LYS A 60 -8.59 -12.88 -10.36
N VAL A 61 -8.05 -12.95 -9.17
CA VAL A 61 -7.24 -11.91 -8.53
C VAL A 61 -5.81 -12.42 -8.41
N ILE A 62 -4.84 -11.55 -8.69
CA ILE A 62 -3.41 -11.88 -8.70
C ILE A 62 -2.69 -10.98 -7.71
N ILE A 63 -1.76 -11.56 -6.94
CA ILE A 63 -0.82 -10.80 -6.12
C ILE A 63 0.43 -10.52 -6.96
N GLU A 64 0.56 -9.29 -7.44
CA GLU A 64 1.69 -8.85 -8.28
C GLU A 64 2.96 -8.60 -7.47
N ALA A 65 2.80 -8.05 -6.29
CA ALA A 65 3.92 -7.77 -5.40
C ALA A 65 3.48 -7.86 -3.94
N SER A 66 4.41 -8.23 -3.08
CA SER A 66 4.21 -8.25 -1.64
C SER A 66 5.43 -7.72 -0.90
N ALA A 67 5.20 -6.88 0.09
CA ALA A 67 6.20 -6.35 0.99
C ALA A 67 5.77 -6.61 2.43
N ARG A 68 6.67 -7.15 3.25
CA ARG A 68 6.33 -7.60 4.60
C ARG A 68 7.42 -7.25 5.60
N ILE A 69 7.00 -6.69 6.73
CA ILE A 69 7.78 -6.57 7.94
C ILE A 69 7.11 -7.47 8.98
N PRO A 70 7.63 -8.69 9.18
CA PRO A 70 6.96 -9.74 9.94
C PRO A 70 6.54 -9.28 11.34
N GLY A 71 5.28 -9.54 11.67
CA GLY A 71 4.71 -9.21 12.97
C GLY A 71 4.37 -7.75 13.19
N THR A 72 4.52 -6.91 12.18
CA THR A 72 4.19 -5.48 12.27
C THR A 72 3.18 -5.10 11.19
N ARG A 73 3.61 -5.06 9.95
CA ARG A 73 2.77 -4.64 8.84
C ARG A 73 3.23 -5.24 7.52
N SER A 74 2.26 -5.49 6.64
CA SER A 74 2.49 -5.92 5.26
C SER A 74 1.71 -5.04 4.29
N LYS A 75 2.21 -4.94 3.06
CA LYS A 75 1.50 -4.39 1.91
C LYS A 75 1.51 -5.39 0.78
N ILE A 76 0.37 -5.53 0.10
CA ILE A 76 0.22 -6.37 -1.08
C ILE A 76 -0.37 -5.54 -2.22
N ALA A 77 0.15 -5.76 -3.41
CA ALA A 77 -0.36 -5.16 -4.64
C ALA A 77 -1.16 -6.22 -5.40
N LEU A 78 -2.40 -5.88 -5.72
CA LEU A 78 -3.39 -6.77 -6.32
C LEU A 78 -3.78 -6.27 -7.70
N SER A 79 -3.93 -7.20 -8.64
CA SER A 79 -4.53 -6.97 -9.95
C SER A 79 -5.67 -7.95 -10.19
N THR A 80 -6.47 -7.72 -11.21
CA THR A 80 -7.51 -8.64 -11.65
C THR A 80 -7.45 -8.83 -13.16
N THR A 81 -7.80 -10.01 -13.61
CA THR A 81 -8.00 -10.33 -15.02
C THR A 81 -9.44 -10.09 -15.47
N GLU A 82 -10.37 -9.95 -14.51
CA GLU A 82 -11.80 -9.77 -14.77
C GLU A 82 -12.24 -8.35 -14.34
N PRO A 83 -12.68 -7.48 -15.28
CA PRO A 83 -13.04 -6.09 -14.96
C PRO A 83 -14.18 -5.93 -13.94
N GLN A 84 -15.00 -6.99 -13.77
CA GLN A 84 -16.14 -6.98 -12.85
C GLN A 84 -15.76 -7.29 -11.39
N ILE A 85 -14.50 -7.71 -11.15
CA ILE A 85 -14.03 -8.09 -9.82
C ILE A 85 -13.17 -6.94 -9.23
N ASP A 86 -13.58 -6.45 -8.06
CA ASP A 86 -12.72 -5.58 -7.25
C ASP A 86 -11.67 -6.45 -6.55
N PRO A 87 -10.37 -6.30 -6.91
CA PRO A 87 -9.33 -7.12 -6.33
C PRO A 87 -9.11 -6.83 -4.84
N ILE A 88 -9.30 -5.58 -4.42
CA ILE A 88 -9.13 -5.19 -3.01
C ILE A 88 -10.30 -5.71 -2.18
N GLY A 89 -11.52 -5.46 -2.63
CA GLY A 89 -12.75 -5.92 -1.95
C GLY A 89 -12.79 -7.43 -1.80
N SER A 90 -12.36 -8.18 -2.80
CA SER A 90 -12.30 -9.65 -2.76
C SER A 90 -11.36 -10.18 -1.68
N VAL A 91 -10.18 -9.57 -1.54
CA VAL A 91 -9.18 -9.98 -0.54
C VAL A 91 -9.55 -9.50 0.86
N VAL A 92 -10.05 -8.29 0.99
CA VAL A 92 -10.48 -7.73 2.28
C VAL A 92 -11.71 -8.48 2.81
N GLY A 93 -12.66 -8.75 1.93
CA GLY A 93 -13.93 -9.39 2.28
C GLY A 93 -14.89 -8.45 3.01
N VAL A 94 -16.14 -8.89 3.16
CA VAL A 94 -17.18 -8.11 3.84
C VAL A 94 -16.73 -7.77 5.27
N LYS A 95 -16.75 -6.49 5.61
CA LYS A 95 -16.29 -5.97 6.93
C LYS A 95 -14.87 -6.42 7.32
N GLY A 96 -14.02 -6.77 6.35
CA GLY A 96 -12.64 -7.18 6.60
C GLY A 96 -12.48 -8.60 7.19
N VAL A 97 -13.48 -9.47 7.06
CA VAL A 97 -13.46 -10.81 7.69
C VAL A 97 -12.33 -11.66 7.13
N ARG A 98 -12.13 -11.69 5.80
CA ARG A 98 -11.10 -12.52 5.16
C ARG A 98 -9.69 -12.08 5.56
N ILE A 99 -9.38 -10.80 5.37
CA ILE A 99 -8.07 -10.26 5.74
C ILE A 99 -7.81 -10.32 7.26
N GLY A 100 -8.87 -10.17 8.07
CA GLY A 100 -8.83 -10.32 9.52
C GLY A 100 -8.49 -11.74 9.97
N SER A 101 -9.00 -12.77 9.27
CA SER A 101 -8.65 -14.18 9.52
C SER A 101 -7.15 -14.42 9.31
N VAL A 102 -6.60 -13.92 8.18
CA VAL A 102 -5.16 -14.02 7.90
C VAL A 102 -4.33 -13.23 8.92
N SER A 103 -4.76 -12.02 9.26
CA SER A 103 -4.09 -11.19 10.29
C SER A 103 -4.00 -11.94 11.64
N LYS A 104 -5.08 -12.61 12.07
CA LYS A 104 -5.08 -13.42 13.29
C LYS A 104 -4.07 -14.56 13.23
N GLN A 105 -3.96 -15.28 12.11
CA GLN A 105 -2.97 -16.34 11.91
C GLN A 105 -1.53 -15.81 11.92
N LEU A 106 -1.34 -14.51 11.61
CA LEU A 106 -0.09 -13.77 11.71
C LEU A 106 0.07 -13.00 13.01
N HIS A 107 -0.74 -13.33 14.05
CA HIS A 107 -0.72 -12.71 15.38
C HIS A 107 -0.93 -11.18 15.35
N GLY A 108 -1.88 -10.71 14.57
CA GLY A 108 -2.28 -9.31 14.52
C GLY A 108 -1.42 -8.45 13.57
N GLU A 109 -0.69 -9.05 12.64
CA GLU A 109 0.01 -8.30 11.60
C GLU A 109 -0.99 -7.54 10.72
N ASN A 110 -0.80 -6.23 10.57
CA ASN A 110 -1.68 -5.39 9.78
C ASN A 110 -1.35 -5.55 8.29
N ILE A 111 -2.34 -5.92 7.48
CA ILE A 111 -2.18 -6.16 6.05
C ILE A 111 -2.92 -5.05 5.29
N ALA A 112 -2.20 -4.29 4.49
CA ALA A 112 -2.75 -3.25 3.61
C ALA A 112 -2.76 -3.74 2.16
N CYS A 113 -3.90 -3.63 1.50
CA CYS A 113 -4.07 -3.95 0.08
C CYS A 113 -4.03 -2.67 -0.73
N VAL A 114 -3.33 -2.69 -1.86
CA VAL A 114 -3.31 -1.63 -2.86
C VAL A 114 -3.53 -2.23 -4.23
N GLU A 115 -4.12 -1.45 -5.12
CA GLU A 115 -4.29 -1.87 -6.51
C GLU A 115 -2.97 -1.69 -7.27
N PHE A 116 -2.57 -2.71 -7.99
CA PHE A 116 -1.40 -2.67 -8.86
C PHE A 116 -1.65 -1.77 -10.08
N SER A 117 -0.61 -1.13 -10.57
CA SER A 117 -0.61 -0.43 -11.84
C SER A 117 0.69 -0.70 -12.58
N THR A 118 0.59 -0.88 -13.89
CA THR A 118 1.75 -1.01 -14.79
C THR A 118 2.48 0.32 -14.96
N ILE A 119 1.80 1.45 -14.67
CA ILE A 119 2.37 2.79 -14.67
C ILE A 119 3.08 3.01 -13.33
N PRO A 120 4.42 3.14 -13.31
CA PRO A 120 5.18 3.17 -12.06
C PRO A 120 4.79 4.33 -11.15
N GLU A 121 4.51 5.50 -11.71
CA GLU A 121 4.08 6.70 -10.96
C GLU A 121 2.78 6.45 -10.21
N MET A 122 1.78 5.86 -10.88
CA MET A 122 0.51 5.49 -10.27
C MET A 122 0.69 4.41 -9.20
N PHE A 123 1.55 3.42 -9.47
CA PHE A 123 1.82 2.35 -8.52
C PHE A 123 2.49 2.88 -7.24
N ILE A 124 3.47 3.80 -7.36
CA ILE A 124 4.13 4.44 -6.22
C ILE A 124 3.12 5.27 -5.42
N ALA A 125 2.27 6.07 -6.09
CA ALA A 125 1.25 6.86 -5.43
C ALA A 125 0.28 5.98 -4.62
N ARG A 126 -0.23 4.89 -5.22
CA ARG A 126 -1.09 3.91 -4.54
C ARG A 126 -0.38 3.19 -3.39
N ALA A 127 0.91 2.85 -3.58
CA ALA A 127 1.70 2.19 -2.55
C ALA A 127 1.93 3.05 -1.30
N LEU A 128 1.90 4.37 -1.41
CA LEU A 128 2.00 5.31 -0.29
C LEU A 128 0.69 5.49 0.49
N SER A 129 -0.44 4.93 0.00
CA SER A 129 -1.71 4.95 0.75
C SER A 129 -1.48 4.62 2.24
N PRO A 130 -2.16 5.34 3.18
CA PRO A 130 -3.31 6.24 3.00
C PRO A 130 -2.94 7.71 2.76
N SER A 131 -1.69 8.06 2.47
CA SER A 131 -1.33 9.45 2.15
C SER A 131 -1.78 9.83 0.74
N LEU A 132 -2.19 11.08 0.58
CA LEU A 132 -2.45 11.68 -0.72
C LEU A 132 -1.12 12.14 -1.34
N VAL A 133 -0.97 11.90 -2.63
CA VAL A 133 0.22 12.25 -3.41
C VAL A 133 -0.20 13.21 -4.50
N ASN A 134 0.52 14.33 -4.63
CA ASN A 134 0.25 15.33 -5.67
C ASN A 134 0.84 14.89 -7.02
N SER A 135 2.11 14.48 -7.01
CA SER A 135 2.80 14.02 -8.22
C SER A 135 3.94 13.07 -7.88
N VAL A 136 4.29 12.24 -8.84
CA VAL A 136 5.43 11.33 -8.77
C VAL A 136 6.28 11.53 -10.00
N LYS A 137 7.58 11.72 -9.82
CA LYS A 137 8.56 11.83 -10.89
C LYS A 137 9.57 10.69 -10.75
N ILE A 138 9.73 9.90 -11.79
CA ILE A 138 10.76 8.86 -11.84
C ILE A 138 12.09 9.49 -12.29
N GLU A 139 13.12 9.31 -11.49
CA GLU A 139 14.48 9.70 -11.86
C GLU A 139 15.27 8.54 -12.48
N LYS A 140 15.12 7.36 -11.91
CA LYS A 140 15.80 6.15 -12.38
C LYS A 140 14.85 4.95 -12.29
N HIS A 141 14.75 4.18 -13.36
CA HIS A 141 14.02 2.91 -13.33
C HIS A 141 14.83 1.81 -12.62
N PRO A 142 14.16 0.82 -12.01
CA PRO A 142 14.85 -0.32 -11.40
C PRO A 142 15.63 -1.11 -12.46
N SER A 143 16.82 -1.53 -12.12
CA SER A 143 17.66 -2.42 -12.95
C SER A 143 18.01 -3.68 -12.16
N TYR A 144 18.72 -4.60 -12.80
CA TYR A 144 19.07 -5.88 -12.17
C TYR A 144 19.89 -5.65 -10.88
N GLY A 145 19.29 -6.02 -9.73
CA GLY A 145 19.92 -5.88 -8.42
C GLY A 145 19.85 -4.50 -7.78
N GLU A 146 19.37 -3.47 -8.49
CA GLU A 146 19.26 -2.12 -7.98
C GLU A 146 17.80 -1.64 -7.97
N LYS A 147 17.47 -0.82 -6.97
CA LYS A 147 16.18 -0.13 -6.93
C LYS A 147 16.20 1.08 -7.87
N GLY A 148 15.02 1.40 -8.39
CA GLY A 148 14.80 2.69 -9.05
C GLY A 148 14.83 3.84 -8.03
N LYS A 149 14.78 5.08 -8.52
CA LYS A 149 14.65 6.28 -7.72
C LYS A 149 13.44 7.09 -8.18
N ALA A 150 12.61 7.50 -7.24
CA ALA A 150 11.42 8.29 -7.48
C ALA A 150 11.30 9.45 -6.49
N ILE A 151 10.95 10.61 -7.00
CA ILE A 151 10.62 11.79 -6.20
C ILE A 151 9.10 11.91 -6.14
N VAL A 152 8.59 11.98 -4.93
CA VAL A 152 7.16 12.08 -4.66
C VAL A 152 6.85 13.40 -3.99
N THR A 153 6.01 14.20 -4.62
CA THR A 153 5.56 15.49 -4.10
C THR A 153 4.27 15.29 -3.32
N ILE A 154 4.26 15.73 -2.08
CA ILE A 154 3.13 15.57 -1.16
C ILE A 154 2.81 16.88 -0.46
N PRO A 155 1.54 17.09 -0.05
CA PRO A 155 1.19 18.19 0.85
C PRO A 155 1.83 18.00 2.23
N SER A 156 2.19 19.08 2.90
CA SER A 156 2.88 19.04 4.20
C SER A 156 2.08 18.27 5.27
N ASP A 157 0.74 18.36 5.25
CA ASP A 157 -0.16 17.64 6.16
C ASP A 157 -0.17 16.11 5.93
N GLN A 158 0.24 15.64 4.74
CA GLN A 158 0.27 14.22 4.39
C GLN A 158 1.62 13.56 4.69
N LYS A 159 2.67 14.31 4.97
CA LYS A 159 4.03 13.77 5.21
C LYS A 159 4.06 12.70 6.30
N SER A 160 3.45 12.99 7.44
CA SER A 160 3.42 12.04 8.56
C SER A 160 2.71 10.74 8.19
N LYS A 161 1.65 10.79 7.35
CA LYS A 161 0.95 9.59 6.84
C LYS A 161 1.80 8.83 5.82
N ALA A 162 2.50 9.55 4.93
CA ALA A 162 3.37 8.94 3.92
C ALA A 162 4.53 8.17 4.56
N ILE A 163 5.19 8.77 5.54
CA ILE A 163 6.26 8.12 6.30
C ILE A 163 5.70 6.99 7.18
N GLY A 164 4.62 7.28 7.89
CA GLY A 164 4.00 6.37 8.85
C GLY A 164 4.82 6.20 10.13
N LYS A 165 4.26 5.47 11.10
CA LYS A 165 4.92 5.19 12.39
C LYS A 165 6.28 4.51 12.15
N ALA A 166 7.35 5.08 12.68
CA ALA A 166 8.73 4.57 12.53
C ALA A 166 9.16 4.33 11.07
N GLY A 167 8.65 5.12 10.10
CA GLY A 167 8.98 4.96 8.69
C GLY A 167 8.44 3.69 8.03
N LEU A 168 7.52 2.98 8.67
CA LEU A 168 7.02 1.69 8.17
C LEU A 168 6.29 1.81 6.84
N ASN A 169 5.54 2.89 6.63
CA ASN A 169 4.73 3.03 5.42
C ASN A 169 5.59 3.26 4.18
N ILE A 170 6.52 4.22 4.23
CA ILE A 170 7.44 4.50 3.11
C ILE A 170 8.39 3.33 2.85
N ARG A 171 8.86 2.65 3.91
CA ARG A 171 9.71 1.46 3.77
C ARG A 171 8.98 0.32 3.06
N LEU A 172 7.73 0.04 3.44
CA LEU A 172 6.92 -0.97 2.76
C LEU A 172 6.59 -0.57 1.33
N ALA A 173 6.30 0.71 1.06
CA ALA A 173 6.09 1.21 -0.30
C ALA A 173 7.35 1.03 -1.16
N SER A 174 8.53 1.39 -0.66
CA SER A 174 9.81 1.18 -1.35
C SER A 174 10.09 -0.32 -1.63
N MET A 175 9.82 -1.20 -0.66
CA MET A 175 9.98 -2.64 -0.86
C MET A 175 8.99 -3.20 -1.88
N LEU A 176 7.75 -2.70 -1.89
CA LEU A 176 6.67 -3.16 -2.76
C LEU A 176 6.92 -2.76 -4.21
N THR A 177 7.28 -1.48 -4.42
CA THR A 177 7.46 -0.89 -5.76
C THR A 177 8.84 -1.09 -6.34
N LYS A 178 9.82 -1.44 -5.50
CA LYS A 178 11.26 -1.52 -5.84
C LYS A 178 11.87 -0.16 -6.24
N TYR A 179 11.32 0.93 -5.71
CA TYR A 179 11.88 2.27 -5.84
C TYR A 179 12.32 2.81 -4.49
N ASP A 180 13.43 3.52 -4.45
CA ASP A 180 13.76 4.38 -3.33
C ASP A 180 12.99 5.69 -3.49
N ILE A 181 12.16 6.00 -2.50
CA ILE A 181 11.17 7.07 -2.55
C ILE A 181 11.69 8.26 -1.74
N GLU A 182 11.90 9.38 -2.41
CA GLU A 182 12.23 10.66 -1.81
C GLU A 182 10.97 11.54 -1.74
N LEU A 183 10.66 12.09 -0.57
CA LEU A 183 9.47 12.91 -0.35
C LEU A 183 9.82 14.39 -0.38
N ILE A 184 9.17 15.15 -1.26
CA ILE A 184 9.26 16.62 -1.32
C ILE A 184 7.92 17.19 -0.85
N GLU A 185 7.99 18.12 0.11
CA GLU A 185 6.81 18.81 0.61
C GLU A 185 6.51 20.05 -0.22
N VAL A 186 5.24 20.22 -0.53
CA VAL A 186 4.71 21.48 -1.06
C VAL A 186 3.79 22.08 0.00
N ALA A 187 4.01 23.35 0.31
CA ALA A 187 3.12 24.09 1.19
C ALA A 187 1.70 23.99 0.63
N SER A 188 0.76 23.47 1.42
CA SER A 188 -0.65 23.56 1.09
C SER A 188 -1.01 25.04 1.06
N LEU A 189 -1.38 25.57 -0.10
CA LEU A 189 -2.10 26.84 -0.16
C LEU A 189 -3.40 26.62 0.60
N SER A 190 -3.38 26.96 1.89
CA SER A 190 -4.61 27.13 2.64
C SER A 190 -5.35 28.29 1.97
N THR A 191 -6.38 27.99 1.20
CA THR A 191 -7.43 28.95 0.89
C THR A 191 -8.08 29.33 2.22
N SER A 192 -7.47 30.30 2.88
CA SER A 192 -8.14 31.03 3.95
C SER A 192 -9.25 31.84 3.26
N SER A 193 -10.43 31.27 3.22
CA SER A 193 -11.67 32.05 3.05
C SER A 193 -11.80 32.93 4.28
N THR A 194 -11.19 34.10 4.22
CA THR A 194 -11.46 35.18 5.16
C THR A 194 -12.82 35.73 4.79
N SER A 195 -13.86 35.28 5.47
CA SER A 195 -15.11 35.97 5.59
C SER A 195 -14.87 37.21 6.46
N ASN A 196 -14.56 38.32 5.84
CA ASN A 196 -14.71 39.62 6.47
C ASN A 196 -16.08 40.18 6.08
N GLU A 197 -17.06 39.94 6.93
CA GLU A 197 -18.19 40.85 7.07
C GLU A 197 -17.65 42.17 7.67
N ASN A 198 -17.73 43.22 6.92
CA ASN A 198 -17.86 44.55 7.48
C ASN A 198 -18.81 45.37 6.61
N ASN A 199 -19.95 45.66 7.24
CA ASN A 199 -20.89 46.69 6.85
C ASN A 199 -20.19 48.03 6.56
N ASN A 200 -20.58 48.70 5.46
CA ASN A 200 -21.07 50.07 5.55
C ASN A 200 -21.60 50.57 4.20
N THR A 201 -22.90 50.94 4.28
CA THR A 201 -23.61 52.11 3.74
C THR A 201 -23.36 52.57 2.28
N ALA A 202 -24.45 52.44 1.53
CA ALA A 202 -25.08 53.42 0.61
C ALA A 202 -24.22 54.20 -0.38
N GLU A 203 -24.51 54.02 -1.68
CA GLU A 203 -25.07 55.04 -2.53
C GLU A 203 -25.46 54.51 -3.91
N GLU A 204 -26.64 54.85 -4.33
CA GLU A 204 -27.24 54.64 -5.67
C GLU A 204 -26.39 55.20 -6.78
N LYS A 205 -26.34 54.47 -7.93
CA LYS A 205 -26.52 55.07 -9.24
C LYS A 205 -26.92 54.03 -10.28
N THR A 206 -28.11 54.17 -10.75
CA THR A 206 -28.74 53.65 -11.98
C THR A 206 -27.94 53.98 -13.24
N THR A 207 -27.92 53.02 -14.14
CA THR A 207 -27.86 53.13 -15.65
C THR A 207 -27.20 51.87 -16.18
N ASP A 208 -27.62 51.12 -17.14
CA ASP A 208 -28.52 51.10 -18.24
C ASP A 208 -28.57 49.66 -18.78
N THR A 209 -29.74 49.09 -18.83
CA THR A 209 -30.07 47.80 -19.42
C THR A 209 -30.34 47.88 -20.93
N ALA A 210 -29.55 48.63 -21.67
CA ALA A 210 -29.83 48.87 -23.09
C ALA A 210 -28.81 48.33 -24.10
N SER A 211 -27.82 47.52 -23.69
CA SER A 211 -26.74 47.09 -24.59
C SER A 211 -26.64 45.59 -24.88
N LEU A 212 -27.57 44.78 -24.40
CA LEU A 212 -27.50 43.32 -24.57
C LEU A 212 -28.48 42.73 -25.60
N GLU A 213 -29.36 43.55 -26.20
CA GLU A 213 -30.31 43.09 -27.25
C GLU A 213 -29.83 43.23 -28.70
N ALA A 214 -28.64 43.75 -28.94
CA ALA A 214 -28.12 43.98 -30.32
C ALA A 214 -27.24 42.86 -30.88
N LEU A 215 -27.06 41.75 -30.16
CA LEU A 215 -26.17 40.66 -30.62
C LEU A 215 -26.90 39.37 -31.02
N PHE A 216 -28.23 39.38 -31.07
CA PHE A 216 -29.02 38.27 -31.59
C PHE A 216 -30.03 38.73 -32.63
N LYS A 217 -29.48 39.15 -33.75
CA LYS A 217 -30.24 39.18 -35.02
C LYS A 217 -29.35 38.78 -36.16
#